data_cfa55de206095247d6452c1e5559b886
#
_entry.id   cfa55de206095247d6452c1e5559b886
#
_cell.length_a   1.000
_cell.length_b   1.000
_cell.length_c   1.000
_cell.angle_alpha   90.00
_cell.angle_beta   90.00
_cell.angle_gamma   90.00
#
_symmetry.space_group_name_H-M   'P 1'
#
loop_
_entity.id
_entity.type
_entity.pdbx_description
1 polymer ?
#
loop_
_entity_poly.entity_id
_entity_poly.type
_entity_poly.pdbx_seq_one_letter_code
_entity_poly.pdbx_strand_id
1 'polypeptide(L)'
;YADMSGMLYYKGMLLGATDVSLDMNENLKIVRSGKPTGREDQIVAYPVKNREVALFNPQQGFAAFLLPAVLILIIQQTLFLGIGMAGGTAAEQGRYRELVPTSRHNRGTYHIICGRALAYFMVYAVVSAYMLCVVPALFGLVQIGRWFDLLLFVLPYLLASIFFSLALSALMRNREMSILVFVFTSLPLLFISGVSWPGASIPPFWKGVSWLFPSTFAINGFIRLNNMGATISQMAVEWRALWLQALAYFVLAYVSCRVIIYREVKRLSKRAKDMHLGTFREKA
;
A
#
# COMPACT_ATOMS: atom_id res chain seq x y z
N TYR A 1 -8.36 -23.28 -26.57
CA TYR A 1 -8.51 -21.89 -26.14
C TYR A 1 -8.86 -21.86 -24.65
N ALA A 2 -8.07 -21.23 -23.83
CA ALA A 2 -8.33 -21.06 -22.41
C ALA A 2 -8.63 -19.59 -22.12
N ASP A 3 -9.68 -19.35 -21.34
CA ASP A 3 -10.07 -17.98 -20.93
C ASP A 3 -9.11 -17.45 -19.86
N MET A 4 -8.45 -16.34 -20.14
CA MET A 4 -7.53 -15.66 -19.23
C MET A 4 -8.23 -14.87 -18.13
N SER A 5 -9.54 -14.69 -18.18
CA SER A 5 -10.31 -13.96 -17.15
C SER A 5 -10.27 -14.65 -15.79
N GLY A 6 -10.13 -15.97 -15.76
CA GLY A 6 -9.92 -16.78 -14.58
C GLY A 6 -8.45 -17.19 -14.41
N MET A 7 -7.57 -16.27 -13.98
CA MET A 7 -6.12 -16.48 -13.93
C MET A 7 -5.67 -17.74 -13.19
N LEU A 8 -6.38 -18.15 -12.14
CA LEU A 8 -6.10 -19.38 -11.39
C LEU A 8 -6.44 -20.64 -12.21
N TYR A 9 -7.59 -20.64 -12.87
CA TYR A 9 -8.02 -21.73 -13.73
C TYR A 9 -7.14 -21.82 -14.98
N TYR A 10 -6.82 -20.67 -15.59
CA TYR A 10 -5.92 -20.62 -16.73
C TYR A 10 -4.54 -21.19 -16.39
N LYS A 11 -3.95 -20.77 -15.24
CA LYS A 11 -2.66 -21.28 -14.79
C LYS A 11 -2.70 -22.78 -14.50
N GLY A 12 -3.77 -23.27 -13.87
CA GLY A 12 -3.98 -24.69 -13.61
C GLY A 12 -4.12 -25.50 -14.89
N MET A 13 -4.91 -25.01 -15.85
CA MET A 13 -5.04 -25.64 -17.16
C MET A 13 -3.73 -25.64 -17.96
N LEU A 14 -3.00 -24.50 -17.93
CA LEU A 14 -1.73 -24.39 -18.66
C LEU A 14 -0.68 -25.35 -18.09
N LEU A 15 -0.55 -25.42 -16.77
CA LEU A 15 0.38 -26.34 -16.11
C LEU A 15 -0.03 -27.80 -16.42
N GLY A 16 -1.29 -28.15 -16.25
CA GLY A 16 -1.76 -29.51 -16.58
C GLY A 16 -1.58 -29.88 -18.06
N ALA A 17 -1.82 -28.94 -18.98
CA ALA A 17 -1.61 -29.18 -20.41
C ALA A 17 -0.12 -29.29 -20.77
N THR A 18 0.76 -28.52 -20.12
CA THR A 18 2.21 -28.62 -20.31
C THR A 18 2.76 -29.93 -19.75
N ASP A 19 2.32 -30.36 -18.57
CA ASP A 19 2.73 -31.63 -17.97
C ASP A 19 2.33 -32.81 -18.84
N VAL A 20 1.05 -32.86 -19.29
CA VAL A 20 0.58 -33.89 -20.19
C VAL A 20 1.34 -33.89 -21.54
N SER A 21 1.61 -32.70 -22.09
CA SER A 21 2.37 -32.56 -23.33
C SER A 21 3.82 -33.05 -23.19
N LEU A 22 4.45 -32.81 -22.05
CA LEU A 22 5.78 -33.27 -21.72
C LEU A 22 5.80 -34.81 -21.57
N ASP A 23 4.85 -35.37 -20.82
CA ASP A 23 4.70 -36.82 -20.65
C ASP A 23 4.44 -37.53 -21.98
N MET A 24 3.58 -36.95 -22.84
CA MET A 24 3.33 -37.51 -24.18
C MET A 24 4.59 -37.47 -25.06
N ASN A 25 5.36 -36.37 -25.00
CA ASN A 25 6.60 -36.23 -25.76
C ASN A 25 7.68 -37.20 -25.25
N GLU A 26 7.75 -37.45 -23.95
CA GLU A 26 8.60 -38.46 -23.33
C GLU A 26 8.26 -39.85 -23.83
N ASN A 27 6.99 -40.25 -23.72
CA ASN A 27 6.51 -41.53 -24.17
C ASN A 27 6.74 -41.74 -25.68
N LEU A 28 6.52 -40.70 -26.50
CA LEU A 28 6.79 -40.77 -27.94
C LEU A 28 8.31 -40.93 -28.23
N LYS A 29 9.19 -40.32 -27.48
CA LYS A 29 10.63 -40.48 -27.62
C LYS A 29 11.06 -41.89 -27.27
N ILE A 30 10.52 -42.46 -26.16
CA ILE A 30 10.80 -43.82 -25.71
C ILE A 30 10.34 -44.83 -26.76
N VAL A 31 9.11 -44.70 -27.26
CA VAL A 31 8.57 -45.58 -28.29
C VAL A 31 9.39 -45.51 -29.61
N ARG A 32 9.85 -44.32 -29.97
CA ARG A 32 10.62 -44.07 -31.18
C ARG A 32 12.08 -44.56 -31.09
N SER A 33 12.62 -44.68 -29.88
CA SER A 33 13.98 -45.19 -29.64
C SER A 33 14.11 -46.71 -29.86
N GLY A 34 12.99 -47.43 -29.80
CA GLY A 34 12.91 -48.85 -30.13
C GLY A 34 13.65 -49.79 -29.17
N LYS A 35 14.09 -49.32 -28.02
CA LYS A 35 14.83 -50.11 -27.02
C LYS A 35 14.24 -49.95 -25.63
N PRO A 36 13.47 -50.88 -25.13
CA PRO A 36 12.87 -50.79 -23.80
C PRO A 36 13.83 -51.29 -22.72
N THR A 37 14.81 -50.49 -22.33
CA THR A 37 15.62 -50.72 -21.14
C THR A 37 15.48 -49.50 -20.23
N GLY A 38 14.88 -49.64 -19.07
CA GLY A 38 14.43 -48.52 -18.21
C GLY A 38 15.48 -47.48 -17.80
N ARG A 39 16.77 -47.75 -17.99
CA ARG A 39 17.83 -46.81 -17.80
C ARG A 39 18.17 -46.00 -19.04
N GLU A 40 18.11 -46.65 -20.20
CA GLU A 40 18.34 -45.96 -21.49
C GLU A 40 17.15 -45.08 -21.86
N ASP A 41 15.94 -45.48 -21.51
CA ASP A 41 14.71 -44.71 -21.71
C ASP A 41 14.74 -43.39 -20.94
N GLN A 42 15.24 -43.39 -19.68
CA GLN A 42 15.44 -42.18 -18.91
C GLN A 42 16.51 -41.23 -19.51
N ILE A 43 17.55 -41.79 -20.13
CA ILE A 43 18.60 -40.96 -20.78
C ILE A 43 18.07 -40.36 -22.09
N VAL A 44 17.21 -41.08 -22.81
CA VAL A 44 16.59 -40.58 -24.04
C VAL A 44 15.52 -39.54 -23.79
N ALA A 45 14.73 -39.75 -22.74
CA ALA A 45 13.69 -38.80 -22.34
C ALA A 45 14.28 -37.51 -21.71
N TYR A 46 15.27 -37.66 -20.82
CA TYR A 46 15.92 -36.57 -20.11
C TYR A 46 17.43 -36.61 -20.30
N PRO A 47 17.97 -36.16 -21.48
CA PRO A 47 19.39 -36.16 -21.74
C PRO A 47 20.19 -35.26 -20.81
N VAL A 48 19.53 -34.24 -20.23
CA VAL A 48 20.09 -33.34 -19.23
C VAL A 48 19.14 -33.32 -18.02
N LYS A 49 19.63 -33.80 -16.87
CA LYS A 49 18.88 -33.71 -15.61
C LYS A 49 18.88 -32.26 -15.15
N ASN A 50 17.76 -31.60 -15.25
CA ASN A 50 17.51 -30.30 -14.65
C ASN A 50 16.83 -30.49 -13.29
N ARG A 51 17.20 -29.68 -12.34
CA ARG A 51 16.51 -29.56 -11.06
C ARG A 51 15.88 -28.17 -10.99
N GLU A 52 14.58 -28.14 -11.08
CA GLU A 52 13.85 -26.89 -10.92
C GLU A 52 13.75 -26.54 -9.43
N VAL A 53 14.24 -25.36 -9.10
CA VAL A 53 14.13 -24.81 -7.75
C VAL A 53 13.36 -23.51 -7.85
N ALA A 54 12.15 -23.47 -7.29
CA ALA A 54 11.35 -22.25 -7.22
C ALA A 54 12.02 -21.28 -6.24
N LEU A 55 12.64 -20.22 -6.78
CA LEU A 55 13.22 -19.16 -5.98
C LEU A 55 12.11 -18.20 -5.51
N PHE A 56 12.21 -17.74 -4.24
CA PHE A 56 11.34 -16.71 -3.64
C PHE A 56 9.87 -17.09 -3.43
N ASN A 57 9.39 -18.18 -3.97
CA ASN A 57 8.05 -18.74 -3.72
C ASN A 57 8.09 -20.26 -3.77
N PRO A 58 8.71 -20.95 -2.78
CA PRO A 58 8.87 -22.40 -2.77
C PRO A 58 7.52 -23.15 -2.79
N GLN A 59 6.48 -22.54 -2.23
CA GLN A 59 5.14 -23.12 -2.19
C GLN A 59 4.36 -22.95 -3.51
N GLN A 60 4.88 -22.15 -4.46
CA GLN A 60 4.23 -21.78 -5.73
C GLN A 60 2.78 -21.30 -5.56
N GLY A 61 2.43 -20.91 -4.32
CA GLY A 61 1.10 -20.50 -3.92
C GLY A 61 0.78 -19.08 -4.34
N PHE A 62 -0.46 -18.84 -4.79
CA PHE A 62 -0.97 -17.51 -5.08
C PHE A 62 -1.01 -16.63 -3.82
N ALA A 63 -1.33 -17.22 -2.67
CA ALA A 63 -1.35 -16.55 -1.38
C ALA A 63 0.03 -15.99 -0.99
N ALA A 64 1.09 -16.78 -1.15
CA ALA A 64 2.46 -16.35 -0.84
C ALA A 64 2.92 -15.16 -1.69
N PHE A 65 2.37 -15.00 -2.88
CA PHE A 65 2.64 -13.89 -3.77
C PHE A 65 1.79 -12.65 -3.45
N LEU A 66 0.48 -12.81 -3.24
CA LEU A 66 -0.47 -11.70 -3.11
C LEU A 66 -0.56 -11.15 -1.69
N LEU A 67 -0.51 -12.02 -0.66
CA LEU A 67 -0.69 -11.63 0.74
C LEU A 67 0.25 -10.52 1.20
N PRO A 68 1.56 -10.55 0.94
CA PRO A 68 2.46 -9.47 1.35
C PRO A 68 2.04 -8.10 0.82
N ALA A 69 1.60 -8.05 -0.43
CA ALA A 69 1.11 -6.82 -1.06
C ALA A 69 -0.18 -6.30 -0.43
N VAL A 70 -1.12 -7.21 -0.17
CA VAL A 70 -2.42 -6.89 0.42
C VAL A 70 -2.25 -6.39 1.86
N LEU A 71 -1.34 -6.97 2.66
CA LEU A 71 -1.08 -6.52 4.02
C LEU A 71 -0.58 -5.07 4.07
N ILE A 72 0.34 -4.70 3.19
CA ILE A 72 0.81 -3.32 3.05
C ILE A 72 -0.35 -2.40 2.64
N LEU A 73 -1.15 -2.81 1.67
CA LEU A 73 -2.29 -2.02 1.22
C LEU A 73 -3.32 -1.82 2.33
N ILE A 74 -3.64 -2.86 3.10
CA ILE A 74 -4.59 -2.78 4.24
C ILE A 74 -4.10 -1.76 5.28
N ILE A 75 -2.82 -1.76 5.63
CA ILE A 75 -2.24 -0.80 6.57
C ILE A 75 -2.48 0.63 6.08
N GLN A 76 -2.16 0.93 4.83
CA GLN A 76 -2.38 2.27 4.29
C GLN A 76 -3.86 2.63 4.20
N GLN A 77 -4.70 1.73 3.74
CA GLN A 77 -6.13 2.00 3.53
C GLN A 77 -6.88 2.17 4.85
N THR A 78 -6.60 1.36 5.85
CA THR A 78 -7.21 1.51 7.18
C THR A 78 -6.75 2.78 7.87
N LEU A 79 -5.48 3.16 7.71
CA LEU A 79 -4.93 4.41 8.19
C LEU A 79 -5.61 5.61 7.52
N PHE A 80 -5.75 5.57 6.20
CA PHE A 80 -6.47 6.58 5.43
C PHE A 80 -7.94 6.70 5.88
N LEU A 81 -8.63 5.58 6.05
CA LEU A 81 -10.01 5.54 6.51
C LEU A 81 -10.14 6.17 7.91
N GLY A 82 -9.31 5.75 8.86
CA GLY A 82 -9.32 6.25 10.24
C GLY A 82 -9.09 7.76 10.34
N ILE A 83 -8.02 8.24 9.68
CA ILE A 83 -7.68 9.68 9.66
C ILE A 83 -8.73 10.48 8.88
N GLY A 84 -9.21 9.95 7.75
CA GLY A 84 -10.23 10.58 6.92
C GLY A 84 -11.56 10.72 7.65
N MET A 85 -12.02 9.67 8.32
CA MET A 85 -13.24 9.71 9.15
C MET A 85 -13.13 10.70 10.30
N ALA A 86 -12.00 10.73 11.00
CA ALA A 86 -11.75 11.71 12.06
C ALA A 86 -11.78 13.15 11.53
N GLY A 87 -11.17 13.40 10.35
CA GLY A 87 -11.22 14.68 9.66
C GLY A 87 -12.63 15.06 9.21
N GLY A 88 -13.36 14.13 8.58
CA GLY A 88 -14.73 14.32 8.14
C GLY A 88 -15.69 14.64 9.30
N THR A 89 -15.60 13.88 10.40
CA THR A 89 -16.39 14.16 11.62
C THR A 89 -16.07 15.53 12.21
N ALA A 90 -14.81 15.92 12.25
CA ALA A 90 -14.43 17.26 12.71
C ALA A 90 -15.00 18.37 11.80
N ALA A 91 -15.09 18.11 10.50
CA ALA A 91 -15.71 19.03 9.54
C ALA A 91 -17.23 19.16 9.76
N GLU A 92 -17.94 18.02 9.90
CA GLU A 92 -19.39 17.97 10.15
C GLU A 92 -19.78 18.70 11.43
N GLN A 93 -19.04 18.44 12.51
CA GLN A 93 -19.32 19.01 13.83
C GLN A 93 -18.79 20.45 14.00
N GLY A 94 -18.14 21.02 12.99
CA GLY A 94 -17.53 22.35 13.08
C GLY A 94 -16.41 22.44 14.13
N ARG A 95 -15.82 21.31 14.53
CA ARG A 95 -14.79 21.21 15.57
C ARG A 95 -13.42 21.74 15.12
N TYR A 96 -13.30 22.24 13.91
CA TYR A 96 -12.10 22.95 13.46
C TYR A 96 -11.78 24.20 14.28
N ARG A 97 -12.76 24.71 15.05
CA ARG A 97 -12.53 25.79 16.04
C ARG A 97 -11.51 25.38 17.12
N GLU A 98 -11.51 24.12 17.52
CA GLU A 98 -10.59 23.59 18.54
C GLU A 98 -9.14 23.54 18.01
N LEU A 99 -8.96 23.54 16.66
CA LEU A 99 -7.66 23.59 16.01
C LEU A 99 -7.09 24.99 15.87
N VAL A 100 -7.89 26.04 16.15
CA VAL A 100 -7.41 27.41 16.12
C VAL A 100 -6.50 27.63 17.33
N PRO A 101 -5.19 27.79 17.13
CA PRO A 101 -4.28 27.96 18.26
C PRO A 101 -4.61 29.27 18.98
N THR A 102 -4.74 29.22 20.30
CA THR A 102 -4.97 30.36 21.18
C THR A 102 -3.79 31.34 21.15
N SER A 103 -2.62 30.85 20.73
CA SER A 103 -1.40 31.61 20.59
C SER A 103 -1.20 32.12 19.15
N ARG A 104 -0.97 33.40 18.98
CA ARG A 104 -0.71 34.09 17.70
C ARG A 104 0.56 33.60 16.95
N HIS A 105 1.31 32.65 17.50
CA HIS A 105 2.58 32.23 16.94
C HIS A 105 2.41 31.13 15.88
N ASN A 106 3.08 31.30 14.73
CA ASN A 106 3.04 30.41 13.56
C ASN A 106 3.38 28.91 13.83
N ARG A 107 3.94 28.61 15.02
CA ARG A 107 4.37 27.27 15.45
C ARG A 107 3.21 26.35 15.85
N GLY A 108 2.01 26.87 16.11
CA GLY A 108 0.87 26.05 16.53
C GLY A 108 0.46 24.96 15.54
N THR A 109 0.45 25.27 14.25
CA THR A 109 0.07 24.32 13.19
C THR A 109 1.03 23.13 13.11
N TYR A 110 2.34 23.40 13.24
CA TYR A 110 3.35 22.34 13.24
C TYR A 110 3.14 21.34 14.38
N HIS A 111 2.93 21.84 15.60
CA HIS A 111 2.70 20.99 16.77
C HIS A 111 1.43 20.15 16.65
N ILE A 112 0.35 20.69 16.05
CA ILE A 112 -0.90 19.95 15.81
C ILE A 112 -0.65 18.79 14.85
N ILE A 113 0.06 19.01 13.74
CA ILE A 113 0.32 17.98 12.75
C ILE A 113 1.26 16.92 13.32
N CYS A 114 2.36 17.32 13.95
CA CYS A 114 3.31 16.39 14.55
C CYS A 114 2.68 15.59 15.69
N GLY A 115 1.86 16.21 16.53
CA GLY A 115 1.15 15.51 17.60
C GLY A 115 0.17 14.47 17.08
N ARG A 116 -0.63 14.83 16.05
CA ARG A 116 -1.53 13.88 15.38
C ARG A 116 -0.76 12.76 14.69
N ALA A 117 0.30 13.11 13.95
CA ALA A 117 1.13 12.13 13.27
C ALA A 117 1.77 11.15 14.25
N LEU A 118 2.26 11.64 15.39
CA LEU A 118 2.85 10.79 16.44
C LEU A 118 1.81 9.83 17.04
N ALA A 119 0.60 10.31 17.33
CA ALA A 119 -0.46 9.48 17.87
C ALA A 119 -0.82 8.34 16.90
N TYR A 120 -1.04 8.64 15.61
CA TYR A 120 -1.30 7.62 14.61
C TYR A 120 -0.10 6.70 14.38
N PHE A 121 1.11 7.23 14.43
CA PHE A 121 2.33 6.43 14.30
C PHE A 121 2.43 5.38 15.41
N MET A 122 2.18 5.75 16.66
CA MET A 122 2.23 4.82 17.78
C MET A 122 1.21 3.68 17.62
N VAL A 123 -0.02 3.99 17.23
CA VAL A 123 -1.05 2.97 16.99
C VAL A 123 -0.67 2.07 15.82
N TYR A 124 -0.28 2.67 14.71
CA TYR A 124 0.02 1.90 13.49
C TYR A 124 1.39 1.22 13.50
N ALA A 125 2.31 1.61 14.35
CA ALA A 125 3.52 0.84 14.61
C ALA A 125 3.17 -0.55 15.19
N VAL A 126 2.24 -0.61 16.15
CA VAL A 126 1.75 -1.87 16.71
C VAL A 126 0.97 -2.69 15.67
N VAL A 127 0.05 -2.04 14.95
CA VAL A 127 -0.73 -2.70 13.88
C VAL A 127 0.19 -3.24 12.78
N SER A 128 1.20 -2.48 12.36
CA SER A 128 2.15 -2.91 11.34
C SER A 128 3.02 -4.04 11.82
N ALA A 129 3.49 -4.01 13.06
CA ALA A 129 4.23 -5.13 13.65
C ALA A 129 3.39 -6.41 13.66
N TYR A 130 2.11 -6.33 14.06
CA TYR A 130 1.20 -7.46 13.99
C TYR A 130 1.00 -7.96 12.56
N MET A 131 0.64 -7.06 11.63
CA MET A 131 0.32 -7.41 10.25
C MET A 131 1.52 -7.94 9.46
N LEU A 132 2.72 -7.40 9.66
CA LEU A 132 3.90 -7.75 8.86
C LEU A 132 4.76 -8.86 9.49
N CYS A 133 4.58 -9.14 10.79
CA CYS A 133 5.36 -10.16 11.49
C CYS A 133 4.51 -11.36 11.90
N VAL A 134 3.37 -11.10 12.58
CA VAL A 134 2.56 -12.18 13.15
C VAL A 134 1.70 -12.86 12.08
N VAL A 135 1.02 -12.07 11.25
CA VAL A 135 0.11 -12.63 10.22
C VAL A 135 0.87 -13.52 9.23
N PRO A 136 2.00 -13.12 8.61
CA PRO A 136 2.73 -14.02 7.74
C PRO A 136 3.25 -15.29 8.44
N ALA A 137 3.64 -15.18 9.71
CA ALA A 137 4.07 -16.34 10.50
C ALA A 137 2.92 -17.33 10.73
N LEU A 138 1.70 -16.84 11.03
CA LEU A 138 0.51 -17.68 11.21
C LEU A 138 0.13 -18.45 9.94
N PHE A 139 0.30 -17.82 8.77
CA PHE A 139 0.02 -18.45 7.48
C PHE A 139 1.20 -19.23 6.89
N GLY A 140 2.31 -19.36 7.62
CA GLY A 140 3.51 -20.07 7.16
C GLY A 140 4.14 -19.44 5.91
N LEU A 141 3.98 -18.13 5.72
CA LEU A 141 4.55 -17.42 4.57
C LEU A 141 6.07 -17.27 4.73
N VAL A 142 6.76 -17.26 3.62
CA VAL A 142 8.21 -17.08 3.57
C VAL A 142 8.58 -15.68 4.09
N GLN A 143 9.45 -15.64 5.08
CA GLN A 143 10.02 -14.43 5.67
C GLN A 143 11.54 -14.56 5.71
N ILE A 144 12.22 -14.12 4.66
CA ILE A 144 13.67 -14.18 4.54
C ILE A 144 14.31 -12.87 5.01
N GLY A 145 13.54 -11.80 5.04
CA GLY A 145 14.01 -10.45 5.37
C GLY A 145 14.55 -10.33 6.79
N ARG A 146 15.57 -9.50 6.97
CA ARG A 146 16.11 -9.18 8.29
C ARG A 146 15.18 -8.23 9.04
N TRP A 147 14.93 -8.49 10.32
CA TRP A 147 14.08 -7.67 11.19
C TRP A 147 14.50 -6.21 11.25
N PHE A 148 15.80 -5.94 11.26
CA PHE A 148 16.31 -4.56 11.27
C PHE A 148 15.99 -3.81 9.99
N ASP A 149 16.16 -4.44 8.84
CA ASP A 149 15.81 -3.85 7.54
C ASP A 149 14.31 -3.62 7.42
N LEU A 150 13.48 -4.51 7.98
CA LEU A 150 12.04 -4.35 8.06
C LEU A 150 11.64 -3.11 8.86
N LEU A 151 12.19 -2.94 10.07
CA LEU A 151 11.91 -1.77 10.90
C LEU A 151 12.32 -0.48 10.20
N LEU A 152 13.51 -0.46 9.58
CA LEU A 152 14.04 0.69 8.88
C LEU A 152 13.21 1.03 7.62
N PHE A 153 12.57 0.04 7.02
CA PHE A 153 11.68 0.21 5.85
C PHE A 153 10.27 0.67 6.25
N VAL A 154 9.71 0.09 7.31
CA VAL A 154 8.33 0.41 7.78
C VAL A 154 8.23 1.85 8.28
N LEU A 155 9.30 2.42 8.85
CA LEU A 155 9.32 3.78 9.38
C LEU A 155 8.96 4.84 8.31
N PRO A 156 9.68 4.99 7.19
CA PRO A 156 9.31 5.97 6.15
C PRO A 156 7.97 5.65 5.50
N TYR A 157 7.60 4.37 5.38
CA TYR A 157 6.30 3.96 4.86
C TYR A 157 5.14 4.45 5.72
N LEU A 158 5.21 4.25 7.05
CA LEU A 158 4.18 4.74 7.97
C LEU A 158 4.11 6.27 7.96
N LEU A 159 5.24 6.96 7.99
CA LEU A 159 5.27 8.43 7.94
C LEU A 159 4.64 8.96 6.64
N ALA A 160 5.01 8.39 5.49
CA ALA A 160 4.46 8.77 4.20
C ALA A 160 2.93 8.56 4.17
N SER A 161 2.46 7.40 4.65
CA SER A 161 1.03 7.05 4.69
C SER A 161 0.24 7.93 5.65
N ILE A 162 0.80 8.28 6.81
CA ILE A 162 0.17 9.18 7.78
C ILE A 162 0.03 10.59 7.21
N PHE A 163 1.10 11.15 6.64
CA PHE A 163 1.06 12.51 6.09
C PHE A 163 0.19 12.58 4.84
N PHE A 164 0.20 11.55 4.00
CA PHE A 164 -0.72 11.41 2.88
C PHE A 164 -2.18 11.44 3.36
N SER A 165 -2.51 10.63 4.36
CA SER A 165 -3.86 10.56 4.91
C SER A 165 -4.28 11.86 5.60
N LEU A 166 -3.37 12.52 6.34
CA LEU A 166 -3.63 13.83 6.95
C LEU A 166 -3.86 14.92 5.88
N ALA A 167 -3.10 14.91 4.80
CA ALA A 167 -3.28 15.86 3.70
C ALA A 167 -4.65 15.67 3.03
N LEU A 168 -5.03 14.43 2.74
CA LEU A 168 -6.32 14.11 2.13
C LEU A 168 -7.49 14.33 3.08
N SER A 169 -7.34 14.13 4.38
CA SER A 169 -8.39 14.37 5.37
C SER A 169 -8.89 15.81 5.36
N ALA A 170 -8.05 16.75 4.94
CA ALA A 170 -8.42 18.15 4.78
C ALA A 170 -9.45 18.42 3.65
N LEU A 171 -9.56 17.50 2.70
CA LEU A 171 -10.55 17.55 1.61
C LEU A 171 -11.86 16.90 2.00
N MET A 172 -11.87 16.07 3.07
CA MET A 172 -13.05 15.37 3.52
C MET A 172 -14.01 16.33 4.21
N ARG A 173 -15.23 16.46 3.67
CA ARG A 173 -16.28 17.31 4.26
C ARG A 173 -17.16 16.55 5.24
N ASN A 174 -17.36 15.26 4.98
CA ASN A 174 -18.20 14.36 5.73
C ASN A 174 -17.45 13.05 5.96
N ARG A 175 -17.77 12.35 7.03
CA ARG A 175 -17.19 11.01 7.32
C ARG A 175 -17.50 9.99 6.21
N GLU A 176 -18.66 10.07 5.59
CA GLU A 176 -19.10 9.20 4.50
C GLU A 176 -18.21 9.30 3.26
N MET A 177 -17.71 10.52 2.96
CA MET A 177 -16.79 10.74 1.87
C MET A 177 -15.49 9.95 2.03
N SER A 178 -15.02 9.77 3.26
CA SER A 178 -13.83 8.95 3.53
C SER A 178 -14.05 7.47 3.24
N ILE A 179 -15.25 6.95 3.55
CA ILE A 179 -15.63 5.57 3.25
C ILE A 179 -15.71 5.38 1.73
N LEU A 180 -16.34 6.31 1.02
CA LEU A 180 -16.44 6.27 -0.43
C LEU A 180 -15.05 6.23 -1.10
N VAL A 181 -14.16 7.15 -0.74
CA VAL A 181 -12.80 7.19 -1.29
C VAL A 181 -12.03 5.92 -0.94
N PHE A 182 -12.16 5.39 0.29
CA PHE A 182 -11.57 4.12 0.68
C PHE A 182 -12.02 2.96 -0.23
N VAL A 183 -13.32 2.79 -0.43
CA VAL A 183 -13.87 1.70 -1.25
C VAL A 183 -13.42 1.82 -2.70
N PHE A 184 -13.53 3.02 -3.29
CA PHE A 184 -13.19 3.24 -4.70
C PHE A 184 -11.69 3.21 -4.98
N THR A 185 -10.82 3.43 -3.99
CA THR A 185 -9.36 3.39 -4.19
C THR A 185 -8.75 2.04 -3.86
N SER A 186 -9.38 1.21 -3.03
CA SER A 186 -8.79 -0.04 -2.53
C SER A 186 -8.42 -1.02 -3.64
N LEU A 187 -9.36 -1.36 -4.52
CA LEU A 187 -9.14 -2.28 -5.62
C LEU A 187 -8.23 -1.70 -6.72
N PRO A 188 -8.48 -0.49 -7.25
CA PRO A 188 -7.58 0.10 -8.24
C PRO A 188 -6.13 0.18 -7.77
N LEU A 189 -5.87 0.53 -6.51
CA LEU A 189 -4.51 0.59 -5.97
C LEU A 189 -3.81 -0.76 -5.98
N LEU A 190 -4.52 -1.85 -5.73
CA LEU A 190 -3.95 -3.20 -5.81
C LEU A 190 -3.51 -3.52 -7.25
N PHE A 191 -4.32 -3.17 -8.25
CA PHE A 191 -4.01 -3.43 -9.65
C PHE A 191 -2.87 -2.56 -10.17
N ILE A 192 -2.87 -1.26 -9.86
CA ILE A 192 -1.81 -0.34 -10.33
C ILE A 192 -0.50 -0.43 -9.55
N SER A 193 -0.48 -1.17 -8.42
CA SER A 193 0.76 -1.43 -7.66
C SER A 193 1.75 -2.32 -8.41
N GLY A 194 1.31 -3.01 -9.48
CA GLY A 194 2.15 -3.90 -10.28
C GLY A 194 2.25 -5.32 -9.75
N VAL A 195 1.50 -5.68 -8.70
CA VAL A 195 1.49 -7.03 -8.12
C VAL A 195 0.51 -7.94 -8.85
N SER A 196 -0.73 -7.49 -9.00
CA SER A 196 -1.76 -8.28 -9.71
C SER A 196 -1.58 -8.23 -11.23
N TRP A 197 -0.97 -7.18 -11.74
CA TRP A 197 -0.72 -6.96 -13.16
C TRP A 197 0.76 -6.71 -13.40
N PRO A 198 1.40 -7.33 -14.39
CA PRO A 198 2.81 -7.09 -14.67
C PRO A 198 3.09 -5.61 -14.91
N GLY A 199 4.07 -5.04 -14.21
CA GLY A 199 4.38 -3.61 -14.27
C GLY A 199 4.76 -3.09 -15.66
N ALA A 200 5.22 -3.99 -16.57
CA ALA A 200 5.50 -3.68 -17.96
C ALA A 200 4.21 -3.44 -18.79
N SER A 201 3.08 -4.05 -18.39
CA SER A 201 1.79 -3.95 -19.09
C SER A 201 0.93 -2.78 -18.60
N ILE A 202 1.36 -2.06 -17.56
CA ILE A 202 0.63 -0.90 -17.04
C ILE A 202 0.89 0.31 -17.95
N PRO A 203 -0.17 0.97 -18.49
CA PRO A 203 -0.01 2.18 -19.30
C PRO A 203 0.74 3.28 -18.54
N PRO A 204 1.58 4.09 -19.22
CA PRO A 204 2.44 5.10 -18.57
C PRO A 204 1.68 6.09 -17.69
N PHE A 205 0.46 6.45 -18.07
CA PHE A 205 -0.42 7.33 -17.29
C PHE A 205 -0.72 6.72 -15.90
N TRP A 206 -1.19 5.47 -15.85
CA TRP A 206 -1.50 4.79 -14.59
C TRP A 206 -0.27 4.53 -13.74
N LYS A 207 0.87 4.29 -14.38
CA LYS A 207 2.15 4.19 -13.69
C LYS A 207 2.53 5.51 -13.00
N GLY A 208 2.29 6.66 -13.64
CA GLY A 208 2.47 7.96 -13.01
C GLY A 208 1.50 8.18 -11.84
N VAL A 209 0.23 7.79 -11.99
CA VAL A 209 -0.77 7.85 -10.92
C VAL A 209 -0.38 6.95 -9.73
N SER A 210 0.15 5.75 -9.98
CA SER A 210 0.57 4.84 -8.92
C SER A 210 1.69 5.41 -8.04
N TRP A 211 2.56 6.24 -8.60
CA TRP A 211 3.64 6.89 -7.85
C TRP A 211 3.15 7.92 -6.82
N LEU A 212 1.90 8.34 -6.94
CA LEU A 212 1.29 9.24 -5.95
C LEU A 212 0.99 8.52 -4.64
N PHE A 213 0.87 7.19 -4.64
CA PHE A 213 0.46 6.43 -3.47
C PHE A 213 1.67 5.77 -2.78
N PRO A 214 1.86 6.00 -1.46
CA PRO A 214 2.94 5.35 -0.71
C PRO A 214 2.91 3.83 -0.79
N SER A 215 1.71 3.23 -0.87
CA SER A 215 1.54 1.78 -0.99
C SER A 215 2.27 1.18 -2.18
N THR A 216 2.36 1.87 -3.31
CA THR A 216 3.01 1.34 -4.52
C THR A 216 4.50 1.04 -4.28
N PHE A 217 5.23 1.99 -3.72
CA PHE A 217 6.65 1.79 -3.39
C PHE A 217 6.81 0.85 -2.19
N ALA A 218 5.89 0.93 -1.22
CA ALA A 218 5.93 0.07 -0.05
C ALA A 218 5.67 -1.40 -0.41
N ILE A 219 4.74 -1.71 -1.30
CA ILE A 219 4.46 -3.07 -1.76
C ILE A 219 5.68 -3.64 -2.48
N ASN A 220 6.23 -2.90 -3.45
CA ASN A 220 7.40 -3.37 -4.21
C ASN A 220 8.63 -3.57 -3.30
N GLY A 221 8.89 -2.63 -2.39
CA GLY A 221 9.99 -2.74 -1.44
C GLY A 221 9.77 -3.89 -0.44
N PHE A 222 8.57 -4.06 0.09
CA PHE A 222 8.26 -5.11 1.06
C PHE A 222 8.38 -6.51 0.44
N ILE A 223 7.92 -6.72 -0.79
CA ILE A 223 8.08 -8.00 -1.50
C ILE A 223 9.56 -8.33 -1.68
N ARG A 224 10.37 -7.36 -2.08
CA ARG A 224 11.82 -7.56 -2.22
C ARG A 224 12.47 -7.88 -0.89
N LEU A 225 12.11 -7.17 0.17
CA LEU A 225 12.64 -7.39 1.50
C LEU A 225 12.20 -8.74 2.08
N ASN A 226 10.90 -9.01 2.06
CA ASN A 226 10.33 -10.16 2.76
C ASN A 226 10.56 -11.48 2.01
N ASN A 227 10.31 -11.48 0.68
CA ASN A 227 10.36 -12.71 -0.12
C ASN A 227 11.73 -12.97 -0.73
N MET A 228 12.49 -11.91 -1.06
CA MET A 228 13.80 -12.03 -1.70
C MET A 228 14.97 -11.79 -0.73
N GLY A 229 14.69 -11.38 0.52
CA GLY A 229 15.74 -11.09 1.51
C GLY A 229 16.63 -9.90 1.14
N ALA A 230 16.12 -8.95 0.34
CA ALA A 230 16.87 -7.78 -0.09
C ALA A 230 17.21 -6.87 1.09
N THR A 231 18.40 -6.29 1.08
CA THR A 231 18.84 -5.27 2.04
C THR A 231 18.35 -3.89 1.63
N ILE A 232 18.32 -2.92 2.57
CA ILE A 232 17.92 -1.53 2.29
C ILE A 232 18.73 -0.92 1.14
N SER A 233 20.00 -1.25 1.02
CA SER A 233 20.85 -0.76 -0.08
C SER A 233 20.39 -1.25 -1.45
N GLN A 234 19.87 -2.46 -1.54
CA GLN A 234 19.36 -3.05 -2.79
C GLN A 234 17.97 -2.52 -3.19
N MET A 235 17.18 -2.02 -2.21
CA MET A 235 15.90 -1.38 -2.44
C MET A 235 15.95 0.14 -2.19
N ALA A 236 17.11 0.76 -2.38
CA ALA A 236 17.33 2.18 -2.10
C ALA A 236 16.42 3.12 -2.90
N VAL A 237 15.92 2.69 -4.06
CA VAL A 237 15.00 3.48 -4.89
C VAL A 237 13.64 3.61 -4.19
N GLU A 238 13.06 2.50 -3.76
CA GLU A 238 11.77 2.46 -3.07
C GLU A 238 11.85 3.16 -1.71
N TRP A 239 12.92 2.91 -0.97
CA TRP A 239 13.17 3.53 0.33
C TRP A 239 13.33 5.06 0.24
N ARG A 240 14.10 5.56 -0.72
CA ARG A 240 14.24 7.00 -0.96
C ARG A 240 12.95 7.64 -1.44
N ALA A 241 12.19 6.94 -2.30
CA ALA A 241 10.90 7.41 -2.77
C ALA A 241 9.90 7.59 -1.60
N LEU A 242 9.87 6.67 -0.64
CA LEU A 242 9.03 6.78 0.56
C LEU A 242 9.41 7.98 1.43
N TRP A 243 10.70 8.26 1.62
CA TRP A 243 11.15 9.46 2.34
C TRP A 243 10.79 10.74 1.61
N LEU A 244 10.96 10.77 0.30
CA LEU A 244 10.57 11.92 -0.52
C LEU A 244 9.05 12.17 -0.44
N GLN A 245 8.25 11.11 -0.52
CA GLN A 245 6.80 11.18 -0.35
C GLN A 245 6.43 11.65 1.06
N ALA A 246 7.08 11.14 2.11
CA ALA A 246 6.83 11.57 3.47
C ALA A 246 7.06 13.08 3.63
N LEU A 247 8.14 13.61 3.07
CA LEU A 247 8.44 15.04 3.08
C LEU A 247 7.41 15.84 2.27
N ALA A 248 7.08 15.41 1.06
CA ALA A 248 6.12 16.08 0.20
C ALA A 248 4.73 16.14 0.84
N TYR A 249 4.26 15.01 1.38
CA TYR A 249 2.97 14.95 2.05
C TYR A 249 2.94 15.66 3.40
N PHE A 250 4.06 15.72 4.10
CA PHE A 250 4.16 16.57 5.29
C PHE A 250 3.93 18.06 4.95
N VAL A 251 4.58 18.54 3.89
CA VAL A 251 4.38 19.93 3.43
C VAL A 251 2.92 20.13 2.98
N LEU A 252 2.35 19.18 2.25
CA LEU A 252 0.97 19.26 1.79
C LEU A 252 -0.01 19.25 2.98
N ALA A 253 0.19 18.41 3.98
CA ALA A 253 -0.62 18.37 5.19
C ALA A 253 -0.50 19.68 5.98
N TYR A 254 0.70 20.26 6.05
CA TYR A 254 0.93 21.56 6.70
C TYR A 254 0.17 22.67 6.01
N VAL A 255 0.28 22.77 4.69
CA VAL A 255 -0.44 23.78 3.90
C VAL A 255 -1.96 23.60 4.03
N SER A 256 -2.46 22.37 3.91
CA SER A 256 -3.88 22.05 4.03
C SER A 256 -4.44 22.42 5.41
N CYS A 257 -3.75 22.06 6.48
CA CYS A 257 -4.12 22.41 7.85
C CYS A 257 -4.13 23.93 8.05
N ARG A 258 -3.12 24.64 7.55
CA ARG A 258 -3.04 26.11 7.63
C ARG A 258 -4.18 26.80 6.88
N VAL A 259 -4.55 26.29 5.71
CA VAL A 259 -5.70 26.82 4.92
C VAL A 259 -7.01 26.64 5.69
N ILE A 260 -7.22 25.47 6.35
CA ILE A 260 -8.41 25.23 7.15
C ILE A 260 -8.46 26.21 8.35
N ILE A 261 -7.38 26.34 9.09
CA ILE A 261 -7.30 27.27 10.24
C ILE A 261 -7.58 28.71 9.77
N TYR A 262 -6.97 29.14 8.68
CA TYR A 262 -7.19 30.49 8.13
C TYR A 262 -8.67 30.73 7.77
N ARG A 263 -9.32 29.75 7.11
CA ARG A 263 -10.75 29.84 6.74
C ARG A 263 -11.62 29.94 7.99
N GLU A 264 -11.35 29.18 9.03
CA GLU A 264 -12.12 29.22 10.28
C GLU A 264 -11.94 30.55 11.05
N VAL A 265 -10.71 31.05 11.14
CA VAL A 265 -10.45 32.37 11.75
C VAL A 265 -11.20 33.48 11.01
N LYS A 266 -11.22 33.44 9.68
CA LYS A 266 -11.96 34.40 8.86
C LYS A 266 -13.49 34.31 9.08
N ARG A 267 -14.02 33.08 9.22
CA ARG A 267 -15.45 32.83 9.53
C ARG A 267 -15.84 33.37 10.91
N LEU A 268 -15.01 33.10 11.92
CA LEU A 268 -15.22 33.61 13.28
C LEU A 268 -15.18 35.14 13.35
N SER A 269 -14.23 35.75 12.68
CA SER A 269 -14.10 37.21 12.59
C SER A 269 -15.33 37.86 11.92
N LYS A 270 -15.88 37.23 10.85
CA LYS A 270 -17.09 37.72 10.21
C LYS A 270 -18.31 37.61 11.13
N ARG A 271 -18.51 36.47 11.81
CA ARG A 271 -19.61 36.29 12.76
C ARG A 271 -19.55 37.28 13.94
N ALA A 272 -18.35 37.57 14.44
CA ALA A 272 -18.17 38.56 15.50
C ALA A 272 -18.56 39.97 15.04
N LYS A 273 -18.23 40.35 13.80
CA LYS A 273 -18.64 41.64 13.23
C LYS A 273 -20.17 41.71 13.05
N ASP A 274 -20.78 40.63 12.53
CA ASP A 274 -22.22 40.58 12.30
C ASP A 274 -23.00 40.70 13.62
N MET A 275 -22.53 40.05 14.70
CA MET A 275 -23.12 40.19 16.05
C MET A 275 -22.97 41.60 16.62
N HIS A 276 -21.81 42.24 16.47
CA HIS A 276 -21.63 43.63 16.89
C HIS A 276 -22.56 44.59 16.13
N LEU A 277 -22.75 44.40 14.85
CA LEU A 277 -23.66 45.22 14.03
C LEU A 277 -25.13 44.98 14.38
N GLY A 278 -25.51 43.74 14.74
CA GLY A 278 -26.85 43.40 15.23
C GLY A 278 -27.22 44.08 16.57
N THR A 279 -26.27 44.06 17.52
CA THR A 279 -26.47 44.73 18.83
C THR A 279 -26.57 46.23 18.75
N PHE A 280 -25.95 46.87 17.73
CA PHE A 280 -26.11 48.32 17.51
C PHE A 280 -27.48 48.65 16.86
N ARG A 281 -28.04 47.76 16.03
CA ARG A 281 -29.36 47.95 15.38
C ARG A 281 -30.52 47.76 16.38
N GLU A 282 -30.37 46.94 17.39
CA GLU A 282 -31.40 46.71 18.43
C GLU A 282 -31.44 47.86 19.49
N LYS A 283 -30.36 48.67 19.58
CA LYS A 283 -30.24 49.77 20.56
C LYS A 283 -30.51 51.17 19.93
N ALA A 284 -30.78 51.26 18.61
CA ALA A 284 -31.15 52.44 17.90
C ALA A 284 -32.67 52.35 17.51
#